data_eb0c65a5f6008ac7a617aaf9bfebaaa2
#
_entry.id   eb0c65a5f6008ac7a617aaf9bfebaaa2
#
_cell.length_a   1.000
_cell.length_b   1.000
_cell.length_c   1.000
_cell.angle_alpha   90.00
_cell.angle_beta   90.00
_cell.angle_gamma   90.00
#
_symmetry.space_group_name_H-M   'P 1'
#
loop_
_entity.id
_entity.type
_entity.pdbx_description
1 polymer ?
#
loop_
_entity_poly.entity_id
_entity_poly.type
_entity_poly.pdbx_seq_one_letter_code
_entity_poly.pdbx_strand_id
1 'polypeptide(L)'
;MFWLTRPLPPNSRRDAGKYVKSLVFGGLDGIITTFAVVAASVGGSLSSDVILLMGFANLIADGLSMGFGDYLSSQAEVDYTKAEHRREKWELENYPEGEKREMVELYMKRGMTEEDAVAVIDVMAKYKNFFLDIMMFEELGLMPPDEDDSPWKNGLVTFASFVFFGFIPLLSYVLSSATGASDSVNFVVACILTGVTMFLLGAAKAKFTNQSMLRSALLMLLNGGMAAVAAYLVSWGIASAMGGVKETA
;
A
#
# COMPACT_ATOMS: atom_id res chain seq x y z
N MET A 1 -33.25 -28.96 5.38
CA MET A 1 -32.08 -29.49 4.62
C MET A 1 -31.79 -28.69 3.35
N PHE A 2 -32.30 -27.46 3.21
CA PHE A 2 -32.20 -26.63 1.98
C PHE A 2 -31.24 -25.42 2.13
N TRP A 3 -30.56 -25.28 3.28
CA TRP A 3 -29.64 -24.15 3.55
C TRP A 3 -28.16 -24.46 3.31
N LEU A 4 -27.82 -25.72 3.02
CA LEU A 4 -26.43 -26.18 2.90
C LEU A 4 -25.87 -26.15 1.47
N THR A 5 -26.62 -25.68 0.47
CA THR A 5 -26.19 -25.74 -0.94
C THR A 5 -26.10 -24.37 -1.61
N ARG A 6 -26.16 -23.25 -0.86
CA ARG A 6 -25.81 -21.95 -1.44
C ARG A 6 -24.28 -21.84 -1.42
N PRO A 7 -23.62 -21.84 -2.58
CA PRO A 7 -22.20 -21.47 -2.61
C PRO A 7 -22.11 -20.09 -1.98
N LEU A 8 -21.22 -19.93 -1.01
CA LEU A 8 -20.88 -18.62 -0.47
C LEU A 8 -20.51 -17.72 -1.67
N PRO A 9 -20.98 -16.46 -1.71
CA PRO A 9 -20.58 -15.58 -2.78
C PRO A 9 -19.04 -15.52 -2.82
N PRO A 10 -18.44 -15.54 -4.01
CA PRO A 10 -17.00 -15.44 -4.13
C PRO A 10 -16.52 -14.24 -3.31
N ASN A 11 -15.39 -14.37 -2.65
CA ASN A 11 -14.83 -13.47 -1.64
C ASN A 11 -14.37 -12.12 -2.26
N SER A 12 -15.09 -11.63 -3.27
CA SER A 12 -14.76 -10.46 -4.09
C SER A 12 -14.52 -9.18 -3.28
N ARG A 13 -15.13 -9.08 -2.09
CA ARG A 13 -14.88 -7.93 -1.19
C ARG A 13 -13.55 -8.04 -0.45
N ARG A 14 -13.10 -9.26 -0.14
CA ARG A 14 -11.81 -9.50 0.52
C ARG A 14 -10.67 -9.26 -0.45
N ASP A 15 -10.79 -9.75 -1.69
CA ASP A 15 -9.80 -9.57 -2.74
C ASP A 15 -9.70 -8.11 -3.17
N ALA A 16 -10.83 -7.42 -3.31
CA ALA A 16 -10.83 -5.99 -3.59
C ALA A 16 -10.12 -5.19 -2.47
N GLY A 17 -10.26 -5.58 -1.21
CA GLY A 17 -9.59 -4.93 -0.07
C GLY A 17 -8.07 -5.07 -0.11
N LYS A 18 -7.54 -6.23 -0.53
CA LYS A 18 -6.09 -6.47 -0.67
C LYS A 18 -5.46 -5.47 -1.66
N TYR A 19 -6.05 -5.31 -2.85
CA TYR A 19 -5.49 -4.44 -3.89
C TYR A 19 -5.72 -2.95 -3.63
N VAL A 20 -6.73 -2.56 -2.85
CA VAL A 20 -6.97 -1.15 -2.50
C VAL A 20 -5.79 -0.55 -1.74
N LYS A 21 -5.15 -1.32 -0.84
CA LYS A 21 -3.94 -0.88 -0.12
C LYS A 21 -2.82 -0.55 -1.12
N SER A 22 -2.47 -1.49 -1.99
CA SER A 22 -1.41 -1.34 -3.00
C SER A 22 -1.72 -0.21 -3.99
N LEU A 23 -2.98 -0.08 -4.44
CA LEU A 23 -3.41 0.99 -5.33
C LEU A 23 -3.31 2.37 -4.69
N VAL A 24 -3.80 2.54 -3.47
CA VAL A 24 -3.77 3.84 -2.76
C VAL A 24 -2.33 4.19 -2.37
N PHE A 25 -1.56 3.22 -1.89
CA PHE A 25 -0.17 3.44 -1.47
C PHE A 25 0.72 3.78 -2.67
N GLY A 26 0.70 2.96 -3.72
CA GLY A 26 1.47 3.23 -4.93
C GLY A 26 1.06 4.54 -5.62
N GLY A 27 -0.26 4.80 -5.72
CA GLY A 27 -0.76 6.04 -6.33
C GLY A 27 -0.41 7.30 -5.56
N LEU A 28 -0.53 7.25 -4.23
CA LEU A 28 -0.17 8.38 -3.37
C LEU A 28 1.34 8.68 -3.45
N ASP A 29 2.16 7.65 -3.34
CA ASP A 29 3.60 7.80 -3.34
C ASP A 29 4.09 8.25 -4.72
N GLY A 30 3.59 7.66 -5.80
CA GLY A 30 3.93 8.06 -7.16
C GLY A 30 3.65 9.53 -7.46
N ILE A 31 2.48 10.04 -7.09
CA ILE A 31 2.14 11.45 -7.34
C ILE A 31 2.96 12.40 -6.47
N ILE A 32 3.23 12.07 -5.20
CA ILE A 32 3.98 12.93 -4.28
C ILE A 32 5.45 12.97 -4.68
N THR A 33 6.09 11.83 -4.92
CA THR A 33 7.53 11.76 -5.24
C THR A 33 7.82 12.41 -6.59
N THR A 34 7.01 12.13 -7.61
CA THR A 34 7.19 12.77 -8.92
C THR A 34 6.94 14.30 -8.84
N PHE A 35 5.91 14.74 -8.11
CA PHE A 35 5.68 16.16 -7.92
C PHE A 35 6.79 16.84 -7.10
N ALA A 36 7.38 16.14 -6.13
CA ALA A 36 8.54 16.64 -5.39
C ALA A 36 9.76 16.81 -6.31
N VAL A 37 10.00 15.89 -7.25
CA VAL A 37 11.04 16.04 -8.28
C VAL A 37 10.78 17.24 -9.16
N VAL A 38 9.54 17.46 -9.61
CA VAL A 38 9.14 18.66 -10.38
C VAL A 38 9.39 19.92 -9.56
N ALA A 39 8.92 19.98 -8.32
CA ALA A 39 9.09 21.13 -7.44
C ALA A 39 10.57 21.44 -7.14
N ALA A 40 11.37 20.42 -6.88
CA ALA A 40 12.81 20.55 -6.68
C ALA A 40 13.51 21.10 -7.94
N SER A 41 13.16 20.59 -9.10
CA SER A 41 13.73 21.01 -10.38
C SER A 41 13.42 22.50 -10.67
N VAL A 42 12.17 22.91 -10.41
CA VAL A 42 11.76 24.32 -10.53
C VAL A 42 12.49 25.20 -9.50
N GLY A 43 12.60 24.74 -8.25
CA GLY A 43 13.37 25.43 -7.21
C GLY A 43 14.85 25.62 -7.57
N GLY A 44 15.42 24.63 -8.27
CA GLY A 44 16.78 24.68 -8.82
C GLY A 44 16.92 25.47 -10.13
N SER A 45 15.84 26.03 -10.66
CA SER A 45 15.81 26.76 -11.96
C SER A 45 16.26 25.87 -13.14
N LEU A 46 15.88 24.60 -13.14
CA LEU A 46 16.19 23.65 -14.22
C LEU A 46 15.18 23.80 -15.37
N SER A 47 15.63 23.51 -16.60
CA SER A 47 14.79 23.57 -17.79
C SER A 47 13.73 22.45 -17.82
N SER A 48 12.63 22.66 -18.59
CA SER A 48 11.55 21.69 -18.75
C SER A 48 12.03 20.34 -19.25
N ASP A 49 13.06 20.29 -20.11
CA ASP A 49 13.62 19.05 -20.63
C ASP A 49 14.28 18.22 -19.51
N VAL A 50 15.02 18.91 -18.61
CA VAL A 50 15.64 18.26 -17.43
C VAL A 50 14.58 17.76 -16.46
N ILE A 51 13.49 18.54 -16.27
CA ILE A 51 12.35 18.12 -15.43
C ILE A 51 11.73 16.84 -15.97
N LEU A 52 11.50 16.75 -17.28
CA LEU A 52 10.95 15.56 -17.91
C LEU A 52 11.90 14.37 -17.77
N LEU A 53 13.20 14.56 -18.07
CA LEU A 53 14.20 13.51 -17.99
C LEU A 53 14.29 12.94 -16.57
N MET A 54 14.42 13.80 -15.57
CA MET A 54 14.52 13.39 -14.17
C MET A 54 13.19 12.79 -13.67
N GLY A 55 12.05 13.40 -14.05
CA GLY A 55 10.74 12.95 -13.66
C GLY A 55 10.42 11.54 -14.19
N PHE A 56 10.68 11.27 -15.48
CA PHE A 56 10.47 9.94 -16.04
C PHE A 56 11.47 8.92 -15.52
N ALA A 57 12.75 9.28 -15.35
CA ALA A 57 13.73 8.37 -14.79
C ALA A 57 13.35 7.97 -13.35
N ASN A 58 12.98 8.94 -12.52
CA ASN A 58 12.49 8.68 -11.16
C ASN A 58 11.22 7.83 -11.16
N LEU A 59 10.23 8.20 -12.00
CA LEU A 59 8.94 7.51 -12.11
C LEU A 59 9.12 6.00 -12.37
N ILE A 60 10.00 5.65 -13.29
CA ILE A 60 10.24 4.24 -13.63
C ILE A 60 11.08 3.55 -12.55
N ALA A 61 12.15 4.18 -12.08
CA ALA A 61 13.05 3.59 -11.08
C ALA A 61 12.33 3.33 -9.74
N ASP A 62 11.64 4.35 -9.22
CA ASP A 62 10.89 4.24 -7.97
C ASP A 62 9.69 3.31 -8.11
N GLY A 63 8.96 3.40 -9.23
CA GLY A 63 7.83 2.50 -9.51
C GLY A 63 8.25 1.03 -9.51
N LEU A 64 9.38 0.70 -10.16
CA LEU A 64 9.92 -0.66 -10.14
C LEU A 64 10.35 -1.08 -8.74
N SER A 65 11.05 -0.20 -8.00
CA SER A 65 11.49 -0.46 -6.63
C SER A 65 10.31 -0.72 -5.70
N MET A 66 9.27 0.12 -5.79
CA MET A 66 8.05 0.00 -4.99
C MET A 66 7.26 -1.26 -5.33
N GLY A 67 7.05 -1.54 -6.62
CA GLY A 67 6.32 -2.72 -7.06
C GLY A 67 7.02 -4.01 -6.68
N PHE A 68 8.35 -4.06 -6.85
CA PHE A 68 9.14 -5.23 -6.47
C PHE A 68 9.23 -5.38 -4.95
N GLY A 69 9.33 -4.27 -4.21
CA GLY A 69 9.31 -4.26 -2.75
C GLY A 69 7.99 -4.77 -2.16
N ASP A 70 6.84 -4.35 -2.73
CA ASP A 70 5.52 -4.84 -2.31
C ASP A 70 5.35 -6.34 -2.62
N TYR A 71 5.84 -6.80 -3.78
CA TYR A 71 5.89 -8.24 -4.11
C TYR A 71 6.72 -9.03 -3.08
N LEU A 72 7.97 -8.60 -2.80
CA LEU A 72 8.85 -9.31 -1.86
C LEU A 72 8.29 -9.32 -0.44
N SER A 73 7.72 -8.21 0.01
CA SER A 73 7.08 -8.10 1.33
C SER A 73 5.87 -9.01 1.46
N SER A 74 4.99 -9.00 0.45
CA SER A 74 3.82 -9.87 0.41
C SER A 74 4.22 -11.36 0.32
N GLN A 75 5.26 -11.68 -0.43
CA GLN A 75 5.79 -13.05 -0.52
C GLN A 75 6.35 -13.52 0.83
N ALA A 76 7.10 -12.67 1.53
CA ALA A 76 7.64 -12.99 2.84
C ALA A 76 6.53 -13.24 3.88
N GLU A 77 5.43 -12.48 3.83
CA GLU A 77 4.26 -12.69 4.69
C GLU A 77 3.60 -14.06 4.43
N VAL A 78 3.43 -14.42 3.15
CA VAL A 78 2.89 -15.74 2.76
C VAL A 78 3.82 -16.87 3.21
N ASP A 79 5.12 -16.73 3.01
CA ASP A 79 6.11 -17.76 3.37
C ASP A 79 6.18 -17.95 4.89
N TYR A 80 6.11 -16.85 5.65
CA TYR A 80 6.04 -16.88 7.11
C TYR A 80 4.78 -17.61 7.59
N THR A 81 3.61 -17.24 7.07
CA THR A 81 2.35 -17.88 7.43
C THR A 81 2.36 -19.39 7.12
N LYS A 82 2.92 -19.78 5.97
CA LYS A 82 3.08 -21.20 5.62
C LYS A 82 4.06 -21.93 6.53
N ALA A 83 5.09 -21.25 6.99
CA ALA A 83 6.07 -21.85 7.93
C ALA A 83 5.41 -22.10 9.29
N GLU A 84 4.69 -21.11 9.82
CA GLU A 84 3.95 -21.25 11.08
C GLU A 84 2.86 -22.34 10.98
N HIS A 85 2.08 -22.36 9.90
CA HIS A 85 1.07 -23.39 9.68
C HIS A 85 1.67 -24.82 9.67
N ARG A 86 2.88 -25.00 9.10
CA ARG A 86 3.56 -26.31 9.16
C ARG A 86 4.03 -26.63 10.57
N ARG A 87 4.47 -25.64 11.36
CA ARG A 87 4.87 -25.81 12.75
C ARG A 87 3.68 -26.23 13.62
N GLU A 88 2.59 -25.49 13.58
CA GLU A 88 1.36 -25.77 14.31
C GLU A 88 0.78 -27.15 13.97
N LYS A 89 0.82 -27.48 12.68
CA LYS A 89 0.38 -28.82 12.22
C LYS A 89 1.22 -29.93 12.84
N TRP A 90 2.55 -29.76 12.88
CA TRP A 90 3.46 -30.72 13.48
C TRP A 90 3.22 -30.84 14.98
N GLU A 91 3.03 -29.74 15.68
CA GLU A 91 2.73 -29.71 17.12
C GLU A 91 1.42 -30.42 17.42
N LEU A 92 0.36 -30.10 16.68
CA LEU A 92 -0.94 -30.75 16.79
C LEU A 92 -0.88 -32.28 16.51
N GLU A 93 -0.01 -32.72 15.60
CA GLU A 93 0.16 -34.15 15.30
C GLU A 93 0.98 -34.91 16.36
N ASN A 94 1.93 -34.24 17.03
CA ASN A 94 2.86 -34.86 17.97
C ASN A 94 2.53 -34.60 19.45
N TYR A 95 1.86 -33.48 19.77
CA TYR A 95 1.52 -33.06 21.13
C TYR A 95 0.07 -32.58 21.27
N PRO A 96 -0.93 -33.32 20.76
CA PRO A 96 -2.32 -32.85 20.65
C PRO A 96 -2.95 -32.44 21.99
N GLU A 97 -2.58 -33.07 23.12
CA GLU A 97 -3.09 -32.71 24.43
C GLU A 97 -2.42 -31.43 24.99
N GLY A 98 -1.21 -31.11 24.55
CA GLY A 98 -0.56 -29.84 24.85
C GLY A 98 -1.30 -28.70 24.15
N GLU A 99 -1.52 -28.82 22.85
CA GLU A 99 -2.21 -27.83 22.05
C GLU A 99 -3.64 -27.55 22.54
N LYS A 100 -4.38 -28.60 22.91
CA LYS A 100 -5.70 -28.45 23.51
C LYS A 100 -5.64 -27.64 24.82
N ARG A 101 -4.64 -27.91 25.67
CA ARG A 101 -4.48 -27.23 26.94
C ARG A 101 -4.14 -25.75 26.73
N GLU A 102 -3.26 -25.43 25.79
CA GLU A 102 -2.90 -24.05 25.46
C GLU A 102 -4.12 -23.26 24.96
N MET A 103 -4.91 -23.87 24.11
CA MET A 103 -6.15 -23.26 23.63
C MET A 103 -7.19 -23.09 24.73
N VAL A 104 -7.32 -24.04 25.67
CA VAL A 104 -8.17 -23.91 26.85
C VAL A 104 -7.73 -22.73 27.72
N GLU A 105 -6.42 -22.63 28.02
CA GLU A 105 -5.87 -21.51 28.77
C GLU A 105 -6.12 -20.17 28.08
N LEU A 106 -6.00 -20.12 26.75
CA LEU A 106 -6.29 -18.92 25.94
C LEU A 106 -7.75 -18.50 26.10
N TYR A 107 -8.68 -19.43 26.01
CA TYR A 107 -10.12 -19.13 26.12
C TYR A 107 -10.52 -18.75 27.55
N MET A 108 -9.89 -19.35 28.55
CA MET A 108 -10.06 -18.92 29.95
C MET A 108 -9.56 -17.48 30.17
N LYS A 109 -8.42 -17.09 29.58
CA LYS A 109 -7.92 -15.70 29.63
C LYS A 109 -8.89 -14.71 28.96
N ARG A 110 -9.72 -15.18 28.01
CA ARG A 110 -10.77 -14.39 27.37
C ARG A 110 -12.12 -14.39 28.12
N GLY A 111 -12.18 -15.04 29.27
CA GLY A 111 -13.33 -15.01 30.19
C GLY A 111 -14.25 -16.23 30.15
N MET A 112 -13.87 -17.31 29.46
CA MET A 112 -14.60 -18.58 29.58
C MET A 112 -14.30 -19.25 30.92
N THR A 113 -15.27 -20.04 31.40
CA THR A 113 -15.00 -20.98 32.50
C THR A 113 -14.14 -22.14 31.98
N GLU A 114 -13.41 -22.82 32.85
CA GLU A 114 -12.60 -23.97 32.45
C GLU A 114 -13.45 -25.06 31.83
N GLU A 115 -14.61 -25.36 32.43
CA GLU A 115 -15.57 -26.37 31.94
C GLU A 115 -16.03 -26.07 30.51
N ASP A 116 -16.45 -24.84 30.24
CA ASP A 116 -16.90 -24.41 28.90
C ASP A 116 -15.74 -24.43 27.88
N ALA A 117 -14.55 -23.95 28.27
CA ALA A 117 -13.37 -23.93 27.40
C ALA A 117 -12.98 -25.34 26.99
N VAL A 118 -12.88 -26.28 27.93
CA VAL A 118 -12.60 -27.69 27.65
C VAL A 118 -13.64 -28.30 26.72
N ALA A 119 -14.93 -28.07 26.98
CA ALA A 119 -16.01 -28.60 26.16
C ALA A 119 -15.94 -28.10 24.71
N VAL A 120 -15.66 -26.82 24.50
CA VAL A 120 -15.52 -26.18 23.17
C VAL A 120 -14.30 -26.73 22.43
N ILE A 121 -13.13 -26.77 23.09
CA ILE A 121 -11.89 -27.26 22.51
C ILE A 121 -12.00 -28.75 22.13
N ASP A 122 -12.59 -29.57 22.98
CA ASP A 122 -12.78 -31.01 22.68
C ASP A 122 -13.70 -31.26 21.49
N VAL A 123 -14.68 -30.37 21.25
CA VAL A 123 -15.49 -30.45 20.03
C VAL A 123 -14.69 -30.04 18.81
N MET A 124 -13.93 -28.93 18.86
CA MET A 124 -13.14 -28.43 17.74
C MET A 124 -12.00 -29.37 17.36
N ALA A 125 -11.32 -29.97 18.34
CA ALA A 125 -10.22 -30.91 18.13
C ALA A 125 -10.61 -32.19 17.38
N LYS A 126 -11.91 -32.53 17.32
CA LYS A 126 -12.38 -33.66 16.46
C LYS A 126 -12.19 -33.37 14.97
N TYR A 127 -12.08 -32.10 14.58
CA TYR A 127 -11.93 -31.64 13.20
C TYR A 127 -10.54 -31.02 13.01
N LYS A 128 -9.53 -31.87 12.83
CA LYS A 128 -8.11 -31.48 12.87
C LYS A 128 -7.75 -30.26 12.01
N ASN A 129 -8.18 -30.22 10.75
CA ASN A 129 -7.87 -29.07 9.89
C ASN A 129 -8.55 -27.78 10.38
N PHE A 130 -9.80 -27.86 10.80
CA PHE A 130 -10.52 -26.73 11.38
C PHE A 130 -9.84 -26.25 12.67
N PHE A 131 -9.43 -27.18 13.52
CA PHE A 131 -8.76 -26.83 14.78
C PHE A 131 -7.42 -26.15 14.53
N LEU A 132 -6.64 -26.66 13.56
CA LEU A 132 -5.40 -26.03 13.12
C LEU A 132 -5.62 -24.58 12.62
N ASP A 133 -6.66 -24.34 11.82
CA ASP A 133 -7.01 -23.00 11.34
C ASP A 133 -7.37 -22.07 12.49
N ILE A 134 -8.07 -22.58 13.51
CA ILE A 134 -8.43 -21.82 14.71
C ILE A 134 -7.18 -21.52 15.57
N MET A 135 -6.26 -22.46 15.74
CA MET A 135 -4.99 -22.25 16.45
C MET A 135 -4.18 -21.13 15.78
N MET A 136 -3.98 -21.22 14.47
CA MET A 136 -3.31 -20.16 13.69
C MET A 136 -3.91 -18.78 13.96
N PHE A 137 -5.24 -18.67 13.98
CA PHE A 137 -5.92 -17.40 14.18
C PHE A 137 -5.91 -16.93 15.64
N GLU A 138 -6.22 -17.81 16.58
CA GLU A 138 -6.44 -17.46 17.98
C GLU A 138 -5.14 -17.28 18.77
N GLU A 139 -4.13 -18.06 18.46
CA GLU A 139 -2.85 -18.07 19.15
C GLU A 139 -1.84 -17.12 18.47
N LEU A 140 -1.66 -17.26 17.16
CA LEU A 140 -0.67 -16.51 16.41
C LEU A 140 -1.21 -15.21 15.80
N GLY A 141 -2.54 -15.04 15.72
CA GLY A 141 -3.17 -13.91 15.04
C GLY A 141 -2.99 -13.97 13.52
N LEU A 142 -2.64 -15.14 12.97
CA LEU A 142 -2.41 -15.36 11.56
C LEU A 142 -3.63 -15.99 10.90
N MET A 143 -3.99 -15.49 9.72
CA MET A 143 -4.99 -16.17 8.91
C MET A 143 -4.38 -17.41 8.28
N PRO A 144 -5.12 -18.54 8.19
CA PRO A 144 -4.64 -19.73 7.48
C PRO A 144 -4.17 -19.38 6.06
N PRO A 145 -3.15 -20.10 5.54
CA PRO A 145 -2.65 -19.85 4.18
C PRO A 145 -3.75 -19.99 3.14
N ASP A 146 -3.86 -19.00 2.26
CA ASP A 146 -4.78 -19.02 1.12
C ASP A 146 -4.00 -19.52 -0.11
N GLU A 147 -4.48 -20.59 -0.76
CA GLU A 147 -3.85 -21.15 -1.96
C GLU A 147 -3.91 -20.18 -3.16
N ASP A 148 -4.88 -19.27 -3.15
CA ASP A 148 -5.09 -18.28 -4.20
C ASP A 148 -4.27 -16.99 -4.00
N ASP A 149 -3.50 -16.87 -2.91
CA ASP A 149 -2.65 -15.70 -2.68
C ASP A 149 -1.61 -15.57 -3.79
N SER A 150 -1.62 -14.39 -4.39
CA SER A 150 -0.76 -14.07 -5.52
C SER A 150 0.04 -12.79 -5.25
N PRO A 151 1.13 -12.83 -4.47
CA PRO A 151 1.92 -11.66 -4.07
C PRO A 151 2.39 -10.79 -5.24
N TRP A 152 2.70 -11.39 -6.39
CA TRP A 152 3.12 -10.68 -7.58
C TRP A 152 2.05 -9.70 -8.11
N LYS A 153 0.76 -9.99 -7.88
CA LYS A 153 -0.34 -9.09 -8.26
C LYS A 153 -0.34 -7.82 -7.43
N ASN A 154 0.00 -7.89 -6.13
CA ASN A 154 0.14 -6.72 -5.27
C ASN A 154 1.23 -5.81 -5.82
N GLY A 155 2.42 -6.37 -6.09
CA GLY A 155 3.53 -5.62 -6.68
C GLY A 155 3.20 -4.98 -8.03
N LEU A 156 2.47 -5.71 -8.90
CA LEU A 156 2.05 -5.17 -10.19
C LEU A 156 1.04 -4.02 -10.04
N VAL A 157 0.08 -4.14 -9.11
CA VAL A 157 -0.89 -3.08 -8.81
C VAL A 157 -0.18 -1.85 -8.26
N THR A 158 0.77 -2.02 -7.34
CA THR A 158 1.59 -0.93 -6.78
C THR A 158 2.38 -0.24 -7.88
N PHE A 159 3.10 -0.98 -8.73
CA PHE A 159 3.84 -0.42 -9.86
C PHE A 159 2.95 0.36 -10.82
N ALA A 160 1.86 -0.27 -11.29
CA ALA A 160 0.95 0.36 -12.25
C ALA A 160 0.29 1.62 -11.68
N SER A 161 -0.10 1.57 -10.40
CA SER A 161 -0.68 2.72 -9.71
C SER A 161 0.34 3.84 -9.54
N PHE A 162 1.57 3.53 -9.12
CA PHE A 162 2.66 4.48 -8.99
C PHE A 162 2.92 5.21 -10.32
N VAL A 163 3.09 4.45 -11.40
CA VAL A 163 3.35 5.02 -12.73
C VAL A 163 2.18 5.87 -13.21
N PHE A 164 0.95 5.38 -13.07
CA PHE A 164 -0.24 6.09 -13.53
C PHE A 164 -0.43 7.44 -12.80
N PHE A 165 -0.40 7.45 -11.49
CA PHE A 165 -0.60 8.66 -10.72
C PHE A 165 0.64 9.59 -10.72
N GLY A 166 1.84 9.01 -10.72
CA GLY A 166 3.08 9.77 -10.80
C GLY A 166 3.32 10.41 -12.17
N PHE A 167 2.68 9.92 -13.23
CA PHE A 167 2.70 10.57 -14.54
C PHE A 167 1.93 11.90 -14.56
N ILE A 168 0.94 12.09 -13.68
CA ILE A 168 0.05 13.27 -13.69
C ILE A 168 0.80 14.60 -13.52
N PRO A 169 1.75 14.76 -12.58
CA PRO A 169 2.52 16.00 -12.47
C PRO A 169 3.34 16.33 -13.72
N LEU A 170 3.76 15.32 -14.48
CA LEU A 170 4.57 15.49 -15.70
C LEU A 170 3.73 15.86 -16.93
N LEU A 171 2.41 15.64 -16.91
CA LEU A 171 1.53 15.91 -18.05
C LEU A 171 1.63 17.35 -18.56
N SER A 172 1.75 18.34 -17.67
CA SER A 172 1.89 19.74 -18.04
C SER A 172 3.15 19.98 -18.87
N TYR A 173 4.25 19.36 -18.52
CA TYR A 173 5.53 19.48 -19.20
C TYR A 173 5.56 18.69 -20.52
N VAL A 174 4.94 17.51 -20.57
CA VAL A 174 4.78 16.75 -21.82
C VAL A 174 3.94 17.52 -22.83
N LEU A 175 2.86 18.14 -22.40
CA LEU A 175 1.98 18.93 -23.27
C LEU A 175 2.60 20.30 -23.67
N SER A 176 3.55 20.81 -22.89
CA SER A 176 4.26 22.06 -23.16
C SER A 176 4.95 22.08 -24.52
N SER A 177 5.54 20.94 -24.92
CA SER A 177 6.19 20.81 -26.24
C SER A 177 5.20 21.05 -27.42
N ALA A 178 3.92 20.79 -27.20
CA ALA A 178 2.86 21.00 -28.20
C ALA A 178 2.19 22.39 -28.10
N THR A 179 2.16 23.00 -26.89
CA THR A 179 1.45 24.27 -26.62
C THR A 179 2.34 25.47 -26.61
N GLY A 180 3.67 25.31 -26.47
CA GLY A 180 4.62 26.43 -26.32
C GLY A 180 4.44 27.19 -25.01
N ALA A 181 3.85 26.58 -23.98
CA ALA A 181 3.60 27.22 -22.68
C ALA A 181 4.92 27.51 -21.95
N SER A 182 4.97 28.63 -21.21
CA SER A 182 6.15 28.96 -20.41
C SER A 182 6.30 28.02 -19.19
N ASP A 183 7.54 27.88 -18.70
CA ASP A 183 7.85 27.01 -17.54
C ASP A 183 7.02 27.36 -16.29
N SER A 184 6.75 28.67 -16.05
CA SER A 184 5.89 29.08 -14.96
C SER A 184 4.45 28.60 -15.11
N VAL A 185 3.91 28.61 -16.33
CA VAL A 185 2.55 28.09 -16.62
C VAL A 185 2.54 26.59 -16.41
N ASN A 186 3.54 25.86 -16.89
CA ASN A 186 3.66 24.42 -16.72
C ASN A 186 3.66 24.01 -15.24
N PHE A 187 4.42 24.75 -14.41
CA PHE A 187 4.46 24.47 -12.98
C PHE A 187 3.11 24.73 -12.29
N VAL A 188 2.43 25.84 -12.62
CA VAL A 188 1.09 26.12 -12.06
C VAL A 188 0.09 25.03 -12.46
N VAL A 189 0.12 24.58 -13.71
CA VAL A 189 -0.76 23.50 -14.18
C VAL A 189 -0.40 22.18 -13.46
N ALA A 190 0.88 21.86 -13.27
CA ALA A 190 1.31 20.69 -12.51
C ALA A 190 0.78 20.75 -11.05
N CYS A 191 0.87 21.90 -10.38
CA CYS A 191 0.34 22.10 -9.04
C CYS A 191 -1.18 21.83 -8.97
N ILE A 192 -1.94 22.36 -9.93
CA ILE A 192 -3.40 22.17 -9.98
C ILE A 192 -3.76 20.70 -10.23
N LEU A 193 -3.16 20.08 -11.24
CA LEU A 193 -3.42 18.67 -11.57
C LEU A 193 -3.08 17.74 -10.39
N THR A 194 -1.92 17.94 -9.79
CA THR A 194 -1.48 17.19 -8.61
C THR A 194 -2.44 17.39 -7.44
N GLY A 195 -2.78 18.64 -7.11
CA GLY A 195 -3.68 18.97 -6.00
C GLY A 195 -5.06 18.35 -6.17
N VAL A 196 -5.66 18.48 -7.36
CA VAL A 196 -6.97 17.87 -7.68
C VAL A 196 -6.90 16.35 -7.56
N THR A 197 -5.87 15.73 -8.11
CA THR A 197 -5.73 14.26 -8.07
C THR A 197 -5.52 13.75 -6.66
N MET A 198 -4.70 14.42 -5.86
CA MET A 198 -4.50 14.06 -4.45
C MET A 198 -5.78 14.21 -3.64
N PHE A 199 -6.56 15.27 -3.90
CA PHE A 199 -7.87 15.46 -3.27
C PHE A 199 -8.82 14.30 -3.61
N LEU A 200 -8.90 13.92 -4.87
CA LEU A 200 -9.74 12.80 -5.34
C LEU A 200 -9.29 11.46 -4.77
N LEU A 201 -7.98 11.18 -4.73
CA LEU A 201 -7.43 9.99 -4.09
C LEU A 201 -7.75 9.93 -2.60
N GLY A 202 -7.63 11.07 -1.89
CA GLY A 202 -7.97 11.16 -0.48
C GLY A 202 -9.45 10.93 -0.21
N ALA A 203 -10.33 11.46 -1.05
CA ALA A 203 -11.76 11.23 -0.98
C ALA A 203 -12.12 9.77 -1.31
N ALA A 204 -11.49 9.17 -2.32
CA ALA A 204 -11.68 7.76 -2.67
C ALA A 204 -11.24 6.84 -1.52
N LYS A 205 -10.06 7.06 -0.94
CA LYS A 205 -9.57 6.33 0.24
C LYS A 205 -10.57 6.39 1.38
N ALA A 206 -11.12 7.58 1.68
CA ALA A 206 -12.07 7.78 2.77
C ALA A 206 -13.34 6.94 2.61
N LYS A 207 -13.81 6.76 1.38
CA LYS A 207 -14.97 5.91 1.07
C LYS A 207 -14.74 4.44 1.43
N PHE A 208 -13.52 3.92 1.22
CA PHE A 208 -13.17 2.54 1.58
C PHE A 208 -12.92 2.37 3.09
N THR A 209 -12.40 3.41 3.77
CA THR A 209 -12.07 3.35 5.20
C THR A 209 -13.19 3.88 6.10
N ASN A 210 -14.34 4.24 5.55
CA ASN A 210 -15.48 4.83 6.27
C ASN A 210 -15.09 6.07 7.11
N GLN A 211 -14.19 6.89 6.57
CA GLN A 211 -13.71 8.13 7.18
C GLN A 211 -14.36 9.36 6.52
N SER A 212 -14.18 10.53 7.14
CA SER A 212 -14.60 11.81 6.54
C SER A 212 -13.79 12.10 5.27
N MET A 213 -14.48 12.18 4.11
CA MET A 213 -13.86 12.45 2.82
C MET A 213 -13.05 13.74 2.83
N LEU A 214 -13.59 14.81 3.38
CA LEU A 214 -12.92 16.11 3.41
C LEU A 214 -11.64 16.06 4.26
N ARG A 215 -11.71 15.42 5.44
CA ARG A 215 -10.53 15.29 6.32
C ARG A 215 -9.43 14.46 5.66
N SER A 216 -9.78 13.33 5.03
CA SER A 216 -8.81 12.47 4.35
C SER A 216 -8.18 13.19 3.14
N ALA A 217 -8.98 13.89 2.35
CA ALA A 217 -8.51 14.66 1.21
C ALA A 217 -7.56 15.80 1.62
N LEU A 218 -7.92 16.56 2.67
CA LEU A 218 -7.08 17.65 3.19
C LEU A 218 -5.76 17.13 3.77
N LEU A 219 -5.77 15.99 4.48
CA LEU A 219 -4.54 15.37 4.99
C LEU A 219 -3.61 14.93 3.86
N MET A 220 -4.15 14.41 2.75
CA MET A 220 -3.35 14.07 1.58
C MET A 220 -2.74 15.31 0.92
N LEU A 221 -3.53 16.35 0.72
CA LEU A 221 -3.02 17.63 0.19
C LEU A 221 -1.92 18.22 1.08
N LEU A 222 -2.10 18.16 2.39
CA LEU A 222 -1.10 18.65 3.35
C LEU A 222 0.20 17.84 3.25
N ASN A 223 0.10 16.51 3.18
CA ASN A 223 1.27 15.64 3.03
C ASN A 223 2.07 15.96 1.76
N GLY A 224 1.41 15.99 0.61
CA GLY A 224 2.09 16.28 -0.66
C GLY A 224 2.56 17.74 -0.76
N GLY A 225 1.80 18.67 -0.21
CA GLY A 225 2.21 20.07 -0.14
C GLY A 225 3.48 20.26 0.70
N MET A 226 3.58 19.60 1.85
CA MET A 226 4.80 19.63 2.68
C MET A 226 6.01 19.04 1.95
N ALA A 227 5.82 17.90 1.28
CA ALA A 227 6.90 17.25 0.51
C ALA A 227 7.39 18.15 -0.62
N ALA A 228 6.48 18.75 -1.39
CA ALA A 228 6.81 19.64 -2.49
C ALA A 228 7.52 20.92 -2.04
N VAL A 229 7.02 21.56 -0.96
CA VAL A 229 7.63 22.77 -0.39
C VAL A 229 9.04 22.45 0.13
N ALA A 230 9.20 21.34 0.84
CA ALA A 230 10.52 20.91 1.33
C ALA A 230 11.49 20.68 0.16
N ALA A 231 11.08 19.94 -0.86
CA ALA A 231 11.89 19.67 -2.04
C ALA A 231 12.29 20.95 -2.79
N TYR A 232 11.32 21.86 -2.99
CA TYR A 232 11.57 23.16 -3.60
C TYR A 232 12.59 24.00 -2.82
N LEU A 233 12.38 24.14 -1.50
CA LEU A 233 13.25 24.98 -0.65
C LEU A 233 14.67 24.44 -0.55
N VAL A 234 14.84 23.11 -0.44
CA VAL A 234 16.16 22.48 -0.42
C VAL A 234 16.88 22.74 -1.74
N SER A 235 16.22 22.50 -2.86
CA SER A 235 16.82 22.71 -4.18
C SER A 235 17.16 24.19 -4.45
N TRP A 236 16.24 25.10 -4.11
CA TRP A 236 16.47 26.55 -4.19
C TRP A 236 17.65 26.99 -3.32
N GLY A 237 17.75 26.50 -2.09
CA GLY A 237 18.84 26.81 -1.18
C GLY A 237 20.21 26.35 -1.71
N ILE A 238 20.27 25.13 -2.25
CA ILE A 238 21.50 24.58 -2.87
C ILE A 238 21.87 25.39 -4.11
N ALA A 239 20.92 25.67 -5.01
CA ALA A 239 21.15 26.45 -6.21
C ALA A 239 21.66 27.87 -5.89
N SER A 240 21.07 28.51 -4.87
CA SER A 240 21.48 29.84 -4.39
C SER A 240 22.91 29.81 -3.79
N ALA A 241 23.25 28.77 -3.01
CA ALA A 241 24.57 28.62 -2.40
C ALA A 241 25.67 28.34 -3.45
N MET A 242 25.32 27.69 -4.56
CA MET A 242 26.22 27.43 -5.69
C MET A 242 26.35 28.60 -6.66
N GLY A 243 25.75 29.76 -6.36
CA GLY A 243 25.85 30.97 -7.20
C GLY A 243 24.90 30.99 -8.40
N GLY A 244 23.79 30.24 -8.31
CA GLY A 244 22.89 29.92 -9.41
C GLY A 244 23.47 28.86 -10.33
N VAL A 245 22.66 27.94 -10.78
CA VAL A 245 23.06 27.04 -11.86
C VAL A 245 23.16 27.88 -13.12
N LYS A 246 24.39 28.30 -13.49
CA LYS A 246 24.60 28.94 -14.77
C LYS A 246 24.29 27.89 -15.84
N GLU A 247 23.24 28.13 -16.62
CA GLU A 247 23.09 27.48 -17.91
C GLU A 247 24.37 27.81 -18.73
N THR A 248 25.31 26.86 -18.76
CA THR A 248 26.34 26.90 -19.78
C THR A 248 25.69 26.42 -21.06
N ALA A 249 25.49 27.38 -21.96
CA ALA A 249 25.04 27.19 -23.32
C ALA A 249 25.85 26.12 -24.06
#